data_5e9f4373a23b05b3912fceb007a6b2b5
#
_entry.id   5e9f4373a23b05b3912fceb007a6b2b5
#
_cell.length_a   1.000
_cell.length_b   1.000
_cell.length_c   1.000
_cell.angle_alpha   90.00
_cell.angle_beta   90.00
_cell.angle_gamma   90.00
#
_symmetry.space_group_name_H-M   'P 1'
#
loop_
_entity.id
_entity.type
_entity.pdbx_description
1 polymer ?
#
loop_
_entity_poly.entity_id
_entity_poly.type
_entity_poly.pdbx_seq_one_letter_code
_entity_poly.pdbx_strand_id
1 'polypeptide(L)'
;MRGGRGEYLDPERVATRVSAYLYGDMLVLTALIALRPDDLTGTTGLAYVLGTALSTYVAHVLAEAVGMSLRGTGRVSRTAVRHELRDAVPIASAGTGPAILMVAVLLGWWSPEFALASGIAVTVARLAVLGWVIGYVRGEPPSMRTFLAGITLALIGLTVAVFKWWLTH
;
A
#
# COMPACT_ATOMS: atom_id res chain seq x y z
N MET A 1 13.85 -17.74 36.04
CA MET A 1 14.11 -16.61 35.12
C MET A 1 13.93 -17.10 33.70
N ARG A 2 12.76 -16.92 33.10
CA ARG A 2 12.50 -17.21 31.67
C ARG A 2 12.52 -15.87 30.93
N GLY A 3 13.68 -15.56 30.40
CA GLY A 3 13.93 -14.36 29.60
C GLY A 3 13.13 -14.35 28.30
N GLY A 4 12.70 -13.15 27.93
CA GLY A 4 11.92 -12.74 26.78
C GLY A 4 12.07 -13.60 25.53
N ARG A 5 11.04 -14.40 25.26
CA ARG A 5 10.74 -14.79 23.89
C ARG A 5 10.26 -13.56 23.19
N GLY A 6 11.06 -13.08 22.22
CA GLY A 6 10.61 -12.06 21.29
C GLY A 6 9.18 -12.41 20.85
N GLU A 7 8.33 -11.42 20.86
CA GLU A 7 6.95 -11.51 20.38
C GLU A 7 7.01 -11.92 18.91
N TYR A 8 6.99 -13.23 18.65
CA TYR A 8 6.83 -13.76 17.32
C TYR A 8 5.52 -13.22 16.79
N LEU A 9 5.60 -12.29 15.86
CA LEU A 9 4.43 -11.74 15.19
C LEU A 9 3.62 -12.92 14.65
N ASP A 10 2.37 -12.99 15.06
CA ASP A 10 1.42 -14.00 14.60
C ASP A 10 1.46 -14.06 13.06
N PRO A 11 1.78 -15.21 12.44
CA PRO A 11 1.90 -15.33 10.99
C PRO A 11 0.66 -14.85 10.22
N GLU A 12 -0.53 -15.03 10.80
CA GLU A 12 -1.79 -14.55 10.20
C GLU A 12 -1.84 -13.02 10.16
N ARG A 13 -1.41 -12.36 11.23
CA ARG A 13 -1.33 -10.88 11.27
C ARG A 13 -0.30 -10.33 10.31
N VAL A 14 0.84 -11.01 10.18
CA VAL A 14 1.85 -10.61 9.20
C VAL A 14 1.30 -10.74 7.79
N ALA A 15 0.63 -11.85 7.47
CA ALA A 15 0.00 -12.06 6.17
C ALA A 15 -1.05 -10.99 5.87
N THR A 16 -1.92 -10.66 6.83
CA THR A 16 -2.93 -9.60 6.69
C THR A 16 -2.29 -8.25 6.39
N ARG A 17 -1.25 -7.86 7.14
CA ARG A 17 -0.54 -6.60 6.94
C ARG A 17 0.20 -6.52 5.60
N VAL A 18 0.81 -7.63 5.18
CA VAL A 18 1.49 -7.72 3.88
C VAL A 18 0.47 -7.58 2.73
N SER A 19 -0.69 -8.26 2.85
CA SER A 19 -1.77 -8.12 1.86
C SER A 19 -2.32 -6.70 1.81
N ALA A 20 -2.54 -6.07 2.96
CA ALA A 20 -2.98 -4.68 3.06
C ALA A 20 -1.96 -3.72 2.43
N TYR A 21 -0.66 -3.94 2.67
CA TYR A 21 0.42 -3.15 2.09
C TYR A 21 0.45 -3.27 0.56
N LEU A 22 0.42 -4.51 0.04
CA LEU A 22 0.39 -4.79 -1.39
C LEU A 22 -0.80 -4.11 -2.07
N TYR A 23 -2.00 -4.28 -1.49
CA TYR A 23 -3.23 -3.73 -2.03
C TYR A 23 -3.21 -2.19 -2.06
N GLY A 24 -2.75 -1.57 -0.97
CA GLY A 24 -2.61 -0.11 -0.89
C GLY A 24 -1.64 0.45 -1.94
N ASP A 25 -0.46 -0.15 -2.06
CA ASP A 25 0.55 0.29 -3.03
C ASP A 25 0.08 0.11 -4.48
N MET A 26 -0.63 -0.98 -4.81
CA MET A 26 -1.19 -1.19 -6.15
C MET A 26 -2.23 -0.12 -6.52
N LEU A 27 -3.11 0.25 -5.59
CA LEU A 27 -4.12 1.27 -5.84
C LEU A 27 -3.52 2.67 -5.94
N VAL A 28 -2.54 2.99 -5.10
CA VAL A 28 -1.81 4.26 -5.18
C VAL A 28 -1.00 4.33 -6.48
N LEU A 29 -0.33 3.24 -6.89
CA LEU A 29 0.36 3.18 -8.18
C LEU A 29 -0.60 3.45 -9.35
N THR A 30 -1.79 2.83 -9.32
CA THR A 30 -2.83 3.08 -10.33
C THR A 30 -3.28 4.54 -10.35
N ALA A 31 -3.44 5.14 -9.17
CA ALA A 31 -3.78 6.55 -9.05
C ALA A 31 -2.70 7.45 -9.65
N LEU A 32 -1.42 7.17 -9.35
CA LEU A 32 -0.29 7.95 -9.87
C LEU A 32 -0.19 7.86 -11.39
N ILE A 33 -0.39 6.69 -11.99
CA ILE A 33 -0.33 6.51 -13.45
C ILE A 33 -1.50 7.22 -14.16
N ALA A 34 -2.64 7.38 -13.48
CA ALA A 34 -3.78 8.11 -14.02
C ALA A 34 -3.63 9.65 -13.98
N LEU A 35 -2.70 10.17 -13.18
CA LEU A 35 -2.44 11.60 -13.06
C LEU A 35 -1.53 12.10 -14.19
N ARG A 36 -1.75 13.38 -14.57
CA ARG A 36 -0.88 14.15 -15.46
C ARG A 36 -0.03 15.13 -14.65
N PRO A 37 1.12 15.55 -15.16
CA PRO A 37 1.95 16.55 -14.46
C PRO A 37 1.15 17.83 -14.10
N ASP A 38 0.24 18.27 -14.95
CA ASP A 38 -0.59 19.46 -14.73
C ASP A 38 -1.50 19.31 -13.50
N ASP A 39 -1.93 18.11 -13.15
CA ASP A 39 -2.75 17.83 -11.96
C ASP A 39 -1.98 18.08 -10.65
N LEU A 40 -0.64 18.12 -10.71
CA LEU A 40 0.24 18.34 -9.57
C LEU A 40 0.55 19.83 -9.33
N THR A 41 0.23 20.72 -10.27
CA THR A 41 0.45 22.17 -10.11
C THR A 41 -0.48 22.80 -9.07
N GLY A 42 -1.58 22.08 -8.72
CA GLY A 42 -2.52 22.44 -7.66
C GLY A 42 -2.71 21.28 -6.68
N THR A 43 -3.76 21.34 -5.89
CA THR A 43 -4.08 20.34 -4.87
C THR A 43 -4.77 19.08 -5.42
N THR A 44 -5.10 19.04 -6.71
CA THR A 44 -5.86 17.94 -7.35
C THR A 44 -5.13 16.61 -7.23
N GLY A 45 -3.85 16.55 -7.62
CA GLY A 45 -3.04 15.33 -7.54
C GLY A 45 -2.91 14.83 -6.09
N LEU A 46 -2.64 15.75 -5.15
CA LEU A 46 -2.56 15.43 -3.73
C LEU A 46 -3.89 14.86 -3.20
N ALA A 47 -5.00 15.51 -3.50
CA ALA A 47 -6.34 15.07 -3.09
C ALA A 47 -6.68 13.71 -3.70
N TYR A 48 -6.29 13.46 -4.95
CA TYR A 48 -6.54 12.20 -5.64
C TYR A 48 -5.76 11.03 -5.00
N VAL A 49 -4.49 11.21 -4.69
CA VAL A 49 -3.64 10.18 -4.05
C VAL A 49 -4.09 9.92 -2.61
N LEU A 50 -4.27 10.97 -1.81
CA LEU A 50 -4.72 10.81 -0.42
C LEU A 50 -6.15 10.28 -0.35
N GLY A 51 -7.04 10.75 -1.24
CA GLY A 51 -8.39 10.26 -1.35
C GLY A 51 -8.44 8.78 -1.72
N THR A 52 -7.60 8.33 -2.67
CA THR A 52 -7.47 6.92 -3.02
C THR A 52 -7.00 6.09 -1.82
N ALA A 53 -5.94 6.49 -1.15
CA ALA A 53 -5.41 5.76 0.01
C ALA A 53 -6.43 5.70 1.15
N LEU A 54 -7.09 6.81 1.47
CA LEU A 54 -8.08 6.90 2.54
C LEU A 54 -9.35 6.10 2.22
N SER A 55 -9.91 6.25 1.02
CA SER A 55 -11.11 5.53 0.61
C SER A 55 -10.88 4.02 0.58
N THR A 56 -9.71 3.58 0.12
CA THR A 56 -9.30 2.18 0.13
C THR A 56 -9.16 1.64 1.55
N TYR A 57 -8.53 2.41 2.45
CA TYR A 57 -8.43 2.06 3.86
C TYR A 57 -9.81 1.86 4.50
N VAL A 58 -10.70 2.83 4.32
CA VAL A 58 -12.07 2.76 4.87
C VAL A 58 -12.84 1.58 4.29
N ALA A 59 -12.78 1.38 2.96
CA ALA A 59 -13.45 0.27 2.30
C ALA A 59 -12.95 -1.09 2.79
N HIS A 60 -11.64 -1.24 2.99
CA HIS A 60 -11.03 -2.47 3.50
C HIS A 60 -11.52 -2.77 4.94
N VAL A 61 -11.45 -1.78 5.84
CA VAL A 61 -11.91 -1.94 7.22
C VAL A 61 -13.41 -2.28 7.28
N LEU A 62 -14.22 -1.66 6.45
CA LEU A 62 -15.67 -1.96 6.37
C LEU A 62 -15.91 -3.38 5.86
N ALA A 63 -15.20 -3.81 4.83
CA ALA A 63 -15.32 -5.16 4.28
C ALA A 63 -14.96 -6.23 5.32
N GLU A 64 -13.87 -6.03 6.07
CA GLU A 64 -13.49 -6.93 7.16
C GLU A 64 -14.48 -6.91 8.32
N ALA A 65 -14.99 -5.74 8.70
CA ALA A 65 -16.03 -5.65 9.74
C ALA A 65 -17.30 -6.43 9.35
N VAL A 66 -17.73 -6.34 8.09
CA VAL A 66 -18.84 -7.14 7.55
C VAL A 66 -18.49 -8.63 7.57
N GLY A 67 -17.29 -9.01 7.09
CA GLY A 67 -16.80 -10.38 7.11
C GLY A 67 -16.80 -10.98 8.53
N MET A 68 -16.32 -10.22 9.51
CA MET A 68 -16.35 -10.64 10.93
C MET A 68 -17.79 -10.83 11.44
N SER A 69 -18.73 -9.97 11.07
CA SER A 69 -20.13 -10.09 11.48
C SER A 69 -20.79 -11.34 10.92
N LEU A 70 -20.42 -11.76 9.73
CA LEU A 70 -20.95 -12.97 9.07
C LEU A 70 -20.35 -14.27 9.64
N ARG A 71 -19.08 -14.23 10.05
CA ARG A 71 -18.37 -15.39 10.63
C ARG A 71 -18.67 -15.60 12.11
N GLY A 72 -19.17 -14.60 12.82
CA GLY A 72 -19.40 -14.60 14.26
C GLY A 72 -20.88 -14.63 14.65
N THR A 73 -21.14 -14.67 15.96
CA THR A 73 -22.49 -14.66 16.56
C THR A 73 -23.14 -13.26 16.58
N GLY A 74 -22.91 -12.43 15.57
CA GLY A 74 -23.71 -11.23 15.30
C GLY A 74 -23.22 -9.90 15.88
N ARG A 75 -22.29 -9.85 16.84
CA ARG A 75 -21.73 -8.59 17.35
C ARG A 75 -20.23 -8.53 17.18
N VAL A 76 -19.76 -7.64 16.31
CA VAL A 76 -18.33 -7.34 16.16
C VAL A 76 -17.86 -6.58 17.40
N SER A 77 -16.86 -7.10 18.11
CA SER A 77 -16.30 -6.46 19.28
C SER A 77 -15.53 -5.19 18.90
N ARG A 78 -15.62 -4.14 19.73
CA ARG A 78 -14.84 -2.90 19.53
C ARG A 78 -13.32 -3.17 19.47
N THR A 79 -12.87 -4.18 20.20
CA THR A 79 -11.47 -4.61 20.20
C THR A 79 -11.06 -5.20 18.86
N ALA A 80 -11.91 -6.03 18.24
CA ALA A 80 -11.67 -6.60 16.91
C ALA A 80 -11.59 -5.49 15.83
N VAL A 81 -12.51 -4.54 15.85
CA VAL A 81 -12.46 -3.38 14.92
C VAL A 81 -11.18 -2.56 15.11
N ARG A 82 -10.75 -2.34 16.37
CA ARG A 82 -9.51 -1.60 16.63
C ARG A 82 -8.26 -2.33 16.12
N HIS A 83 -8.25 -3.66 16.19
CA HIS A 83 -7.16 -4.46 15.62
C HIS A 83 -7.15 -4.34 14.11
N GLU A 84 -8.31 -4.44 13.45
CA GLU A 84 -8.44 -4.29 12.01
C GLU A 84 -7.99 -2.91 11.52
N LEU A 85 -8.41 -1.85 12.21
CA LEU A 85 -7.95 -0.48 11.91
C LEU A 85 -6.42 -0.38 11.95
N ARG A 86 -5.75 -1.08 12.88
CA ARG A 86 -4.28 -1.08 12.98
C ARG A 86 -3.62 -1.92 11.89
N ASP A 87 -4.23 -3.05 11.55
CA ASP A 87 -3.66 -3.98 10.56
C ASP A 87 -3.87 -3.45 9.13
N ALA A 88 -4.87 -2.58 8.92
CA ALA A 88 -5.10 -1.86 7.68
C ALA A 88 -4.27 -0.57 7.51
N VAL A 89 -3.57 -0.06 8.54
CA VAL A 89 -2.71 1.15 8.44
C VAL A 89 -1.75 1.14 7.25
N PRO A 90 -1.15 0.01 6.84
CA PRO A 90 -0.32 -0.04 5.64
C PRO A 90 -1.00 0.50 4.39
N ILE A 91 -2.32 0.30 4.22
CA ILE A 91 -3.10 0.84 3.09
C ILE A 91 -3.06 2.37 3.11
N ALA A 92 -3.40 2.98 4.26
CA ALA A 92 -3.39 4.44 4.39
C ALA A 92 -1.98 5.03 4.18
N SER A 93 -0.94 4.32 4.62
CA SER A 93 0.45 4.75 4.48
C SER A 93 1.00 4.67 3.05
N ALA A 94 0.34 3.92 2.16
CA ALA A 94 0.79 3.76 0.77
C ALA A 94 0.85 5.11 0.03
N GLY A 95 -0.09 6.01 0.29
CA GLY A 95 -0.13 7.35 -0.30
C GLY A 95 0.86 8.36 0.30
N THR A 96 1.49 8.08 1.45
CA THR A 96 2.29 9.08 2.19
C THR A 96 3.52 9.52 1.39
N GLY A 97 4.28 8.59 0.81
CA GLY A 97 5.45 8.92 0.00
C GLY A 97 5.12 9.83 -1.18
N PRO A 98 4.22 9.40 -2.09
CA PRO A 98 3.77 10.25 -3.20
C PRO A 98 3.18 11.59 -2.75
N ALA A 99 2.40 11.63 -1.66
CA ALA A 99 1.85 12.88 -1.14
C ALA A 99 2.94 13.88 -0.72
N ILE A 100 4.02 13.43 -0.08
CA ILE A 100 5.17 14.27 0.28
C ILE A 100 5.81 14.88 -0.98
N LEU A 101 5.96 14.09 -2.06
CA LEU A 101 6.51 14.58 -3.32
C LEU A 101 5.60 15.65 -3.96
N MET A 102 4.29 15.46 -3.90
CA MET A 102 3.33 16.44 -4.41
C MET A 102 3.32 17.72 -3.59
N VAL A 103 3.48 17.62 -2.27
CA VAL A 103 3.67 18.81 -1.41
C VAL A 103 4.95 19.56 -1.80
N ALA A 104 6.03 18.84 -2.14
CA ALA A 104 7.26 19.48 -2.61
C ALA A 104 7.06 20.26 -3.94
N VAL A 105 6.18 19.78 -4.83
CA VAL A 105 5.77 20.53 -6.03
C VAL A 105 5.00 21.80 -5.65
N LEU A 106 4.03 21.71 -4.75
CA LEU A 106 3.24 22.86 -4.29
C LEU A 106 4.10 23.93 -3.62
N LEU A 107 5.21 23.52 -3.00
CA LEU A 107 6.20 24.45 -2.41
C LEU A 107 7.21 25.01 -3.44
N GLY A 108 7.11 24.59 -4.70
CA GLY A 108 8.01 25.01 -5.77
C GLY A 108 9.42 24.40 -5.70
N TRP A 109 9.62 23.34 -4.94
CA TRP A 109 10.92 22.69 -4.79
C TRP A 109 11.22 21.71 -5.92
N TRP A 110 10.19 21.08 -6.49
CA TRP A 110 10.33 20.05 -7.53
C TRP A 110 9.40 20.32 -8.69
N SER A 111 9.79 19.85 -9.89
CA SER A 111 8.88 19.90 -11.04
C SER A 111 7.80 18.81 -10.93
N PRO A 112 6.60 19.06 -11.48
CA PRO A 112 5.50 18.09 -11.49
C PRO A 112 5.90 16.74 -12.10
N GLU A 113 6.64 16.77 -13.23
CA GLU A 113 7.09 15.57 -13.94
C GLU A 113 8.03 14.73 -13.09
N PHE A 114 9.00 15.40 -12.43
CA PHE A 114 9.95 14.71 -11.55
C PHE A 114 9.25 14.10 -10.33
N ALA A 115 8.33 14.81 -9.72
CA ALA A 115 7.58 14.33 -8.57
C ALA A 115 6.70 13.12 -8.94
N LEU A 116 6.01 13.18 -10.10
CA LEU A 116 5.18 12.08 -10.57
C LEU A 116 6.02 10.84 -10.88
N ALA A 117 7.10 10.99 -11.65
CA ALA A 117 8.01 9.89 -11.97
C ALA A 117 8.63 9.27 -10.71
N SER A 118 9.06 10.11 -9.76
CA SER A 118 9.62 9.67 -8.48
C SER A 118 8.58 8.94 -7.62
N GLY A 119 7.33 9.42 -7.58
CA GLY A 119 6.23 8.78 -6.88
C GLY A 119 5.94 7.38 -7.41
N ILE A 120 5.89 7.22 -8.73
CA ILE A 120 5.74 5.93 -9.40
C ILE A 120 6.94 5.04 -9.07
N ALA A 121 8.18 5.53 -9.21
CA ALA A 121 9.39 4.76 -8.96
C ALA A 121 9.47 4.27 -7.50
N VAL A 122 9.17 5.13 -6.52
CA VAL A 122 9.13 4.77 -5.10
C VAL A 122 8.09 3.70 -4.83
N THR A 123 6.89 3.82 -5.40
CA THR A 123 5.82 2.85 -5.18
C THR A 123 6.18 1.49 -5.80
N VAL A 124 6.75 1.47 -7.01
CA VAL A 124 7.25 0.24 -7.65
C VAL A 124 8.39 -0.39 -6.84
N ALA A 125 9.32 0.42 -6.33
CA ALA A 125 10.42 -0.06 -5.48
C ALA A 125 9.88 -0.68 -4.17
N ARG A 126 8.87 -0.10 -3.56
CA ARG A 126 8.19 -0.65 -2.37
C ARG A 126 7.59 -2.02 -2.66
N LEU A 127 6.92 -2.19 -3.79
CA LEU A 127 6.37 -3.48 -4.24
C LEU A 127 7.48 -4.52 -4.46
N ALA A 128 8.60 -4.12 -5.08
CA ALA A 128 9.74 -5.02 -5.31
C ALA A 128 10.39 -5.48 -4.00
N VAL A 129 10.56 -4.57 -3.03
CA VAL A 129 11.13 -4.89 -1.70
C VAL A 129 10.21 -5.80 -0.89
N LEU A 130 8.91 -5.78 -1.14
CA LEU A 130 7.95 -6.60 -0.41
C LEU A 130 8.25 -8.11 -0.54
N GLY A 131 8.71 -8.56 -1.70
CA GLY A 131 9.15 -9.96 -1.89
C GLY A 131 10.28 -10.37 -0.94
N TRP A 132 11.23 -9.47 -0.71
CA TRP A 132 12.32 -9.68 0.24
C TRP A 132 11.83 -9.69 1.69
N VAL A 133 10.91 -8.78 2.04
CA VAL A 133 10.29 -8.73 3.37
C VAL A 133 9.54 -10.01 3.68
N ILE A 134 8.78 -10.56 2.72
CA ILE A 134 8.06 -11.83 2.86
C ILE A 134 9.03 -12.98 3.14
N GLY A 135 10.14 -13.06 2.38
CA GLY A 135 11.19 -14.07 2.61
C GLY A 135 11.80 -13.97 4.01
N TYR A 136 12.12 -12.75 4.45
CA TYR A 136 12.66 -12.49 5.80
C TYR A 136 11.70 -12.93 6.91
N VAL A 137 10.41 -12.61 6.79
CA VAL A 137 9.38 -13.00 7.76
C VAL A 137 9.20 -14.52 7.83
N ARG A 138 9.41 -15.22 6.72
CA ARG A 138 9.37 -16.69 6.65
C ARG A 138 10.63 -17.35 7.20
N GLY A 139 11.63 -16.57 7.61
CA GLY A 139 12.92 -17.11 8.04
C GLY A 139 13.73 -17.72 6.90
N GLU A 140 13.36 -17.44 5.64
CA GLU A 140 14.11 -17.87 4.48
C GLU A 140 15.33 -16.95 4.28
N PRO A 141 16.52 -17.48 3.98
CA PRO A 141 17.67 -16.64 3.66
C PRO A 141 17.35 -15.79 2.41
N PRO A 142 17.91 -14.56 2.32
CA PRO A 142 17.78 -13.73 1.13
C PRO A 142 18.19 -14.55 -0.10
N SER A 143 17.26 -14.82 -0.99
CA SER A 143 17.51 -15.66 -2.16
C SER A 143 17.07 -14.94 -3.44
N MET A 144 17.69 -15.32 -4.55
CA MET A 144 17.27 -14.84 -5.88
C MET A 144 15.76 -15.08 -6.11
N ARG A 145 15.23 -16.12 -5.50
CA ARG A 145 13.82 -16.51 -5.61
C ARG A 145 12.89 -15.50 -4.94
N THR A 146 13.22 -15.00 -3.74
CA THR A 146 12.45 -13.96 -3.03
C THR A 146 12.56 -12.62 -3.74
N PHE A 147 13.72 -12.30 -4.30
CA PHE A 147 13.94 -11.10 -5.11
C PHE A 147 13.10 -11.14 -6.41
N LEU A 148 13.15 -12.26 -7.14
CA LEU A 148 12.33 -12.45 -8.35
C LEU A 148 10.82 -12.39 -8.04
N ALA A 149 10.37 -12.92 -6.92
CA ALA A 149 8.97 -12.81 -6.49
C ALA A 149 8.57 -11.33 -6.29
N GLY A 150 9.42 -10.51 -5.67
CA GLY A 150 9.19 -9.07 -5.51
C GLY A 150 9.11 -8.34 -6.86
N ILE A 151 10.06 -8.61 -7.77
CA ILE A 151 10.05 -8.06 -9.13
C ILE A 151 8.77 -8.47 -9.86
N THR A 152 8.37 -9.73 -9.77
CA THR A 152 7.14 -10.23 -10.41
C THR A 152 5.91 -9.47 -9.89
N LEU A 153 5.81 -9.25 -8.58
CA LEU A 153 4.73 -8.46 -7.98
C LEU A 153 4.73 -7.01 -8.50
N ALA A 154 5.90 -6.38 -8.59
CA ALA A 154 6.05 -5.03 -9.12
C ALA A 154 5.63 -4.93 -10.60
N LEU A 155 6.03 -5.92 -11.41
CA LEU A 155 5.67 -6.00 -12.83
C LEU A 155 4.16 -6.22 -13.02
N ILE A 156 3.55 -7.11 -12.23
CA ILE A 156 2.10 -7.34 -12.26
C ILE A 156 1.38 -6.03 -11.90
N GLY A 157 1.78 -5.39 -10.79
CA GLY A 157 1.18 -4.13 -10.37
C GLY A 157 1.29 -3.03 -11.43
N LEU A 158 2.46 -2.88 -12.04
CA LEU A 158 2.70 -1.93 -13.11
C LEU A 158 1.85 -2.26 -14.36
N THR A 159 1.78 -3.54 -14.74
CA THR A 159 0.96 -3.98 -15.88
C THR A 159 -0.51 -3.68 -15.68
N VAL A 160 -1.06 -3.98 -14.49
CA VAL A 160 -2.45 -3.67 -14.15
C VAL A 160 -2.70 -2.17 -14.17
N ALA A 161 -1.79 -1.37 -13.63
CA ALA A 161 -1.92 0.08 -13.60
C ALA A 161 -1.87 0.68 -15.02
N VAL A 162 -0.92 0.25 -15.87
CA VAL A 162 -0.81 0.68 -17.27
C VAL A 162 -2.03 0.25 -18.09
N PHE A 163 -2.50 -0.99 -17.90
CA PHE A 163 -3.72 -1.48 -18.57
C PHE A 163 -4.94 -0.65 -18.20
N LYS A 164 -5.10 -0.32 -16.93
CA LYS A 164 -6.19 0.55 -16.48
C LYS A 164 -6.07 1.95 -17.09
N TRP A 165 -4.87 2.52 -17.11
CA TRP A 165 -4.62 3.81 -17.75
C TRP A 165 -5.02 3.79 -19.23
N TRP A 166 -4.61 2.74 -19.97
CA TRP A 166 -4.95 2.58 -21.39
C TRP A 166 -6.46 2.47 -21.65
N LEU A 167 -7.21 1.86 -20.71
CA LEU A 167 -8.68 1.75 -20.83
C LEU A 167 -9.40 3.08 -20.53
N THR A 168 -8.75 4.00 -19.82
CA THR A 168 -9.39 5.24 -19.33
C THR A 168 -8.96 6.50 -20.09
N HIS A 169 -7.96 6.38 -20.97
CA HIS A 169 -7.42 7.47 -21.83
C HIS A 169 -7.44 7.07 -23.28
#